data_d049dfd8559c473f88f20e62bc5591ed
#
_entry.id   d049dfd8559c473f88f20e62bc5591ed
#
_cell.length_a   1.000
_cell.length_b   1.000
_cell.length_c   1.000
_cell.angle_alpha   90.00
_cell.angle_beta   90.00
_cell.angle_gamma   90.00
#
_symmetry.space_group_name_H-M   'P 1'
#
loop_
_entity.id
_entity.type
_entity.pdbx_description
1 polymer ?
#
loop_
_entity_poly.entity_id
_entity_poly.type
_entity_poly.pdbx_seq_one_letter_code
_entity_poly.pdbx_strand_id
1 'polypeptide(L)'
;MLTYIYQFLGFTALGIATTHHPKCKAIPGTNSWPSQAEWSHLNTSLSGRLLQPSPPGAVCHPTQATFDPLSCVAVAAGWLTTQWHTDNPVSTIENNWNNDTCLPVPTLPCSGKGYPVYVVNATCAEDVKKGVDFARENHVRLVVKGTGHDYLGRSVAPKSLSIWTHYMRGLEFYDGFKPKGCRKSIDGAAITAAADTQMLELDEQAHLKNLTIVSGGAGTVGVGGYLTGGGQGALSSTYGLGADQVLEMEIVTPGGDILTINECQNRDLFWAMRGGGGSTFGVITSVTIRAYPSTELHVASFLLGTGPGTEEYWDVMADILSQYPALDEQGLSGYAYIAHNVVSAEMNITSAADGFAGAFFLPAFHSSNTSLSLETVLKTLFADATAAYPGKFMSTVTVKTFPDFWAWYKDNNGPLDAGHNEVLGSRLIDGATLTGNRTALKQGYRAATPPGGLTSVFLVGGKGTRNAKPRGGGNSVNPAWRKAYIHSVIGASWNPLDSAEEAKQKALLTDVYVEGLRKMAPDSGAYMNEASLPSHALKYIRLKLTIVQAYPDEPDFQHAFWGENYERLLAIKKKVDPQDVLWCHPCVGNEGWELVDGVLCKK
;
A
#
# COMPACT_ATOMS: atom_id res chain seq x y z
N MET A 1 85.65 38.09 5.71
CA MET A 1 84.29 38.51 5.32
C MET A 1 83.35 37.39 5.60
N LEU A 2 82.49 37.52 6.63
CA LEU A 2 81.59 36.49 7.10
C LEU A 2 80.34 36.46 6.23
N THR A 3 79.99 35.27 5.80
CA THR A 3 78.71 35.00 5.12
C THR A 3 77.80 34.20 6.10
N TYR A 4 76.69 34.80 6.52
CA TYR A 4 75.68 34.13 7.34
C TYR A 4 74.75 33.31 6.47
N ILE A 5 74.64 32.04 6.82
CA ILE A 5 73.63 31.13 6.26
C ILE A 5 72.47 31.07 7.23
N TYR A 6 71.25 31.51 6.79
CA TYR A 6 70.01 31.30 7.50
C TYR A 6 69.37 29.97 7.00
N GLN A 7 69.26 29.00 7.92
CA GLN A 7 68.45 27.82 7.72
C GLN A 7 66.99 28.14 8.08
N PHE A 8 66.12 28.03 7.07
CA PHE A 8 64.66 28.02 7.30
C PHE A 8 64.23 26.59 7.63
N LEU A 9 63.79 26.35 8.87
CA LEU A 9 63.05 25.16 9.28
C LEU A 9 61.57 25.35 8.88
N GLY A 10 61.16 24.68 7.79
CA GLY A 10 59.78 24.57 7.38
C GLY A 10 59.05 23.54 8.26
N PHE A 11 58.17 24.00 9.15
CA PHE A 11 57.20 23.12 9.79
C PHE A 11 56.10 22.82 8.80
N THR A 12 56.09 21.62 8.23
CA THR A 12 54.94 21.07 7.54
C THR A 12 53.93 20.58 8.59
N ALA A 13 52.88 21.35 8.82
CA ALA A 13 51.71 20.88 9.54
C ALA A 13 51.01 19.79 8.71
N LEU A 14 51.16 18.52 9.09
CA LEU A 14 50.27 17.46 8.62
C LEU A 14 48.87 17.77 9.14
N GLY A 15 48.01 18.28 8.26
CA GLY A 15 46.60 18.35 8.50
C GLY A 15 46.06 16.92 8.58
N ILE A 16 45.72 16.47 9.77
CA ILE A 16 44.94 15.25 9.95
C ILE A 16 43.55 15.55 9.34
N ALA A 17 43.34 15.10 8.11
CA ALA A 17 42.00 15.04 7.53
C ALA A 17 41.20 14.06 8.40
N THR A 18 40.41 14.60 9.31
CA THR A 18 39.36 13.82 9.96
C THR A 18 38.38 13.40 8.88
N THR A 19 38.56 12.19 8.38
CA THR A 19 37.51 11.53 7.55
C THR A 19 36.28 11.41 8.44
N HIS A 20 35.31 12.30 8.24
CA HIS A 20 33.96 12.13 8.79
C HIS A 20 33.41 10.84 8.18
N HIS A 21 33.58 9.71 8.85
CA HIS A 21 32.81 8.52 8.53
C HIS A 21 31.34 8.85 8.79
N PRO A 22 30.46 8.69 7.81
CA PRO A 22 29.04 8.92 8.03
C PRO A 22 28.59 8.04 9.22
N LYS A 23 27.78 8.59 10.13
CA LYS A 23 27.20 7.82 11.25
C LYS A 23 26.18 6.85 10.67
N CYS A 24 26.55 5.59 10.57
CA CYS A 24 25.68 4.53 10.08
C CYS A 24 24.91 3.87 11.23
N LYS A 25 23.78 3.24 10.92
CA LYS A 25 23.10 2.35 11.86
C LYS A 25 23.99 1.14 12.19
N ALA A 26 23.80 0.56 13.37
CA ALA A 26 24.57 -0.59 13.83
C ALA A 26 24.47 -1.79 12.86
N ILE A 27 25.58 -2.51 12.68
CA ILE A 27 25.70 -3.58 11.69
C ILE A 27 26.08 -4.89 12.39
N PRO A 28 25.40 -6.01 12.11
CA PRO A 28 25.78 -7.33 12.61
C PRO A 28 27.25 -7.65 12.36
N GLY A 29 27.94 -8.20 13.39
CA GLY A 29 29.34 -8.57 13.30
C GLY A 29 30.35 -7.43 13.51
N THR A 30 29.89 -6.23 13.84
CA THR A 30 30.76 -5.08 14.21
C THR A 30 30.60 -4.74 15.69
N ASN A 31 31.53 -3.93 16.22
CA ASN A 31 31.48 -3.46 17.61
C ASN A 31 30.28 -2.51 17.89
N SER A 32 29.61 -1.99 16.86
CA SER A 32 28.41 -1.18 17.00
C SER A 32 27.13 -2.02 17.18
N TRP A 33 27.18 -3.32 16.85
CA TRP A 33 26.04 -4.22 17.01
C TRP A 33 25.87 -4.58 18.50
N PRO A 34 24.65 -4.57 19.03
CA PRO A 34 24.41 -4.96 20.41
C PRO A 34 24.96 -6.35 20.72
N SER A 35 25.54 -6.49 21.91
CA SER A 35 26.08 -7.77 22.39
C SER A 35 24.97 -8.81 22.59
N GLN A 36 25.34 -10.08 22.63
CA GLN A 36 24.41 -11.16 22.93
C GLN A 36 23.71 -10.97 24.30
N ALA A 37 24.37 -10.35 25.27
CA ALA A 37 23.79 -10.06 26.57
C ALA A 37 22.66 -9.03 26.46
N GLU A 38 22.84 -7.97 25.65
CA GLU A 38 21.80 -6.94 25.41
C GLU A 38 20.59 -7.54 24.68
N TRP A 39 20.81 -8.36 23.66
CA TRP A 39 19.72 -9.10 23.00
C TRP A 39 18.99 -10.06 23.95
N SER A 40 19.71 -10.76 24.82
CA SER A 40 19.13 -11.64 25.84
C SER A 40 18.31 -10.87 26.87
N HIS A 41 18.77 -9.68 27.25
CA HIS A 41 18.02 -8.78 28.14
C HIS A 41 16.71 -8.31 27.48
N LEU A 42 16.77 -7.89 26.21
CA LEU A 42 15.55 -7.57 25.46
C LEU A 42 14.59 -8.76 25.40
N ASN A 43 15.09 -9.95 25.07
CA ASN A 43 14.28 -11.16 25.03
C ASN A 43 13.61 -11.48 26.38
N THR A 44 14.34 -11.34 27.47
CA THR A 44 13.80 -11.52 28.83
C THR A 44 12.71 -10.51 29.12
N SER A 45 12.91 -9.24 28.76
CA SER A 45 11.91 -8.18 28.93
C SER A 45 10.64 -8.42 28.13
N LEU A 46 10.77 -9.08 26.99
CA LEU A 46 9.66 -9.50 26.09
C LEU A 46 9.06 -10.85 26.49
N SER A 47 9.43 -11.42 27.64
CA SER A 47 8.99 -12.76 28.07
C SER A 47 9.26 -13.87 27.06
N GLY A 48 10.42 -13.82 26.39
CA GLY A 48 10.83 -14.82 25.39
C GLY A 48 10.30 -14.58 23.97
N ARG A 49 9.67 -13.43 23.68
CA ARG A 49 9.08 -13.15 22.36
C ARG A 49 9.98 -12.39 21.39
N LEU A 50 11.30 -12.40 21.61
CA LEU A 50 12.28 -11.98 20.61
C LEU A 50 12.62 -13.17 19.72
N LEU A 51 12.22 -13.14 18.45
CA LEU A 51 12.49 -14.19 17.50
C LEU A 51 13.80 -13.91 16.75
N GLN A 52 14.48 -14.99 16.35
CA GLN A 52 15.60 -14.96 15.41
C GLN A 52 15.27 -15.93 14.26
N PRO A 53 14.40 -15.52 13.32
CA PRO A 53 13.90 -16.40 12.30
C PRO A 53 14.94 -16.75 11.24
N SER A 54 14.91 -18.00 10.76
CA SER A 54 15.58 -18.37 9.52
C SER A 54 14.86 -17.75 8.32
N PRO A 55 15.55 -17.55 7.18
CA PRO A 55 14.90 -17.14 5.95
C PRO A 55 13.73 -18.06 5.61
N PRO A 56 12.59 -17.55 5.17
CA PRO A 56 11.37 -18.35 5.00
C PRO A 56 11.51 -19.54 4.04
N GLY A 57 12.29 -19.41 2.96
CA GLY A 57 12.58 -20.49 2.01
C GLY A 57 13.66 -21.48 2.45
N ALA A 58 14.35 -21.25 3.58
CA ALA A 58 15.53 -22.02 3.98
C ALA A 58 15.27 -23.53 4.13
N VAL A 59 14.05 -23.90 4.51
CA VAL A 59 13.65 -25.32 4.62
C VAL A 59 13.72 -26.09 3.30
N CYS A 60 13.76 -25.39 2.16
CA CYS A 60 13.88 -25.99 0.84
C CYS A 60 15.34 -26.23 0.38
N HIS A 61 16.33 -25.72 1.11
CA HIS A 61 17.71 -25.72 0.66
C HIS A 61 18.57 -26.69 1.48
N PRO A 62 19.15 -27.75 0.87
CA PRO A 62 19.96 -28.77 1.57
C PRO A 62 21.18 -28.19 2.32
N THR A 63 21.65 -27.02 1.97
CA THR A 63 22.78 -26.32 2.62
C THR A 63 22.39 -25.56 3.89
N GLN A 64 21.11 -25.41 4.16
CA GLN A 64 20.61 -24.68 5.33
C GLN A 64 20.38 -25.63 6.52
N ALA A 65 20.66 -25.14 7.73
CA ALA A 65 20.48 -25.93 8.96
C ALA A 65 19.01 -26.33 9.23
N THR A 66 18.06 -25.59 8.66
CA THR A 66 16.62 -25.83 8.77
C THR A 66 16.04 -26.63 7.60
N PHE A 67 16.89 -27.27 6.79
CA PHE A 67 16.43 -28.07 5.65
C PHE A 67 15.47 -29.19 6.09
N ASP A 68 14.27 -29.16 5.51
CA ASP A 68 13.22 -30.16 5.73
C ASP A 68 12.34 -30.27 4.47
N PRO A 69 12.48 -31.39 3.71
CA PRO A 69 11.72 -31.58 2.48
C PRO A 69 10.21 -31.58 2.65
N LEU A 70 9.69 -32.03 3.81
CA LEU A 70 8.24 -32.02 4.05
C LEU A 70 7.72 -30.59 4.29
N SER A 71 8.42 -29.83 5.12
CA SER A 71 8.11 -28.40 5.33
C SER A 71 8.29 -27.61 4.04
N CYS A 72 9.24 -27.96 3.17
CA CYS A 72 9.43 -27.29 1.88
C CYS A 72 8.19 -27.37 0.99
N VAL A 73 7.50 -28.52 0.93
CA VAL A 73 6.26 -28.66 0.15
C VAL A 73 5.19 -27.68 0.63
N ALA A 74 5.01 -27.56 1.94
CA ALA A 74 4.04 -26.64 2.54
C ALA A 74 4.44 -25.17 2.30
N VAL A 75 5.72 -24.84 2.44
CA VAL A 75 6.24 -23.49 2.17
C VAL A 75 6.06 -23.12 0.70
N ALA A 76 6.41 -24.02 -0.23
CA ALA A 76 6.26 -23.76 -1.67
C ALA A 76 4.79 -23.55 -2.08
N ALA A 77 3.87 -24.31 -1.50
CA ALA A 77 2.42 -24.14 -1.74
C ALA A 77 1.90 -22.83 -1.13
N GLY A 78 2.30 -22.51 0.10
CA GLY A 78 1.89 -21.29 0.79
C GLY A 78 2.49 -20.02 0.18
N TRP A 79 3.68 -20.11 -0.42
CA TRP A 79 4.42 -18.97 -0.97
C TRP A 79 3.63 -18.15 -1.98
N LEU A 80 2.72 -18.78 -2.69
CA LEU A 80 1.86 -18.12 -3.68
C LEU A 80 0.58 -17.53 -3.07
N THR A 81 0.50 -17.40 -1.74
CA THR A 81 -0.67 -16.86 -1.04
C THR A 81 -0.29 -15.74 -0.09
N THR A 82 -1.06 -14.67 -0.10
CA THR A 82 -0.85 -13.53 0.82
C THR A 82 -0.94 -13.94 2.29
N GLN A 83 -1.84 -14.87 2.65
CA GLN A 83 -2.02 -15.32 4.03
C GLN A 83 -0.73 -15.92 4.60
N TRP A 84 -0.02 -16.76 3.85
CA TRP A 84 1.23 -17.37 4.30
C TRP A 84 2.30 -16.30 4.61
N HIS A 85 2.40 -15.27 3.76
CA HIS A 85 3.35 -14.17 3.97
C HIS A 85 2.97 -13.28 5.17
N THR A 86 1.68 -13.08 5.43
CA THR A 86 1.25 -12.33 6.63
C THR A 86 1.58 -13.08 7.91
N ASP A 87 1.44 -14.40 7.91
CA ASP A 87 1.70 -15.28 9.07
C ASP A 87 3.20 -15.52 9.31
N ASN A 88 4.06 -15.11 8.39
CA ASN A 88 5.51 -15.26 8.54
C ASN A 88 6.14 -13.95 9.07
N PRO A 89 6.98 -14.00 10.11
CA PRO A 89 7.50 -12.80 10.78
C PRO A 89 8.43 -11.93 9.92
N VAL A 90 9.02 -12.46 8.85
CA VAL A 90 10.02 -11.75 8.03
C VAL A 90 9.71 -11.74 6.54
N SER A 91 8.70 -12.49 6.09
CA SER A 91 8.29 -12.50 4.70
C SER A 91 7.47 -11.26 4.35
N THR A 92 7.55 -10.84 3.10
CA THR A 92 6.70 -9.83 2.47
C THR A 92 5.98 -10.46 1.30
N ILE A 93 4.89 -9.86 0.85
CA ILE A 93 4.08 -10.40 -0.24
C ILE A 93 4.90 -10.50 -1.52
N GLU A 94 5.81 -9.54 -1.76
CA GLU A 94 6.67 -9.49 -2.93
C GLU A 94 8.13 -9.84 -2.60
N ASN A 95 8.72 -10.72 -3.40
CA ASN A 95 10.07 -11.26 -3.18
C ASN A 95 11.17 -10.21 -3.35
N ASN A 96 11.00 -9.26 -4.27
CA ASN A 96 12.01 -8.25 -4.55
C ASN A 96 12.39 -7.42 -3.32
N TRP A 97 11.51 -7.27 -2.33
CA TRP A 97 11.83 -6.57 -1.08
C TRP A 97 12.77 -7.33 -0.15
N ASN A 98 12.85 -8.66 -0.33
CA ASN A 98 13.85 -9.52 0.31
C ASN A 98 15.03 -9.82 -0.64
N ASN A 99 15.12 -9.13 -1.79
CA ASN A 99 16.14 -9.27 -2.85
C ASN A 99 16.28 -10.73 -3.34
N ASP A 100 15.20 -11.49 -3.42
CA ASP A 100 15.19 -12.91 -3.82
C ASP A 100 16.21 -13.80 -3.08
N THR A 101 16.62 -13.39 -1.87
CA THR A 101 17.79 -13.98 -1.21
C THR A 101 17.60 -15.39 -0.70
N CYS A 102 16.37 -15.88 -0.60
CA CYS A 102 16.08 -17.29 -0.22
C CYS A 102 14.64 -17.66 -0.63
N LEU A 103 14.43 -17.93 -1.89
CA LEU A 103 13.16 -18.40 -2.44
C LEU A 103 12.98 -19.91 -2.15
N PRO A 104 11.75 -20.46 -2.13
CA PRO A 104 11.52 -21.89 -1.88
C PRO A 104 11.83 -22.76 -3.11
N VAL A 105 12.95 -22.50 -3.77
CA VAL A 105 13.43 -23.20 -4.97
C VAL A 105 14.81 -23.79 -4.67
N PRO A 106 14.94 -25.11 -4.49
CA PRO A 106 16.16 -25.75 -4.00
C PRO A 106 17.44 -25.48 -4.81
N THR A 107 17.29 -25.14 -6.09
CA THR A 107 18.39 -24.87 -7.02
C THR A 107 18.88 -23.42 -6.99
N LEU A 108 18.16 -22.52 -6.34
CA LEU A 108 18.52 -21.10 -6.23
C LEU A 108 19.36 -20.85 -4.95
N PRO A 109 20.07 -19.71 -4.87
CA PRO A 109 20.79 -19.33 -3.65
C PRO A 109 19.84 -19.10 -2.47
N CYS A 110 20.31 -19.40 -1.25
CA CYS A 110 19.59 -19.06 -0.03
C CYS A 110 20.53 -18.45 1.01
N SER A 111 20.15 -17.27 1.48
CA SER A 111 20.86 -16.57 2.55
C SER A 111 19.91 -15.66 3.35
N GLY A 112 20.30 -15.29 4.58
CA GLY A 112 19.55 -14.34 5.42
C GLY A 112 19.75 -12.86 5.06
N LYS A 113 20.46 -12.55 3.97
CA LYS A 113 20.92 -11.18 3.67
C LYS A 113 19.79 -10.19 3.33
N GLY A 114 18.62 -10.66 2.95
CA GLY A 114 17.45 -9.83 2.65
C GLY A 114 16.50 -9.60 3.83
N TYR A 115 16.78 -10.19 5.01
CA TYR A 115 15.81 -10.26 6.11
C TYR A 115 16.27 -9.53 7.37
N PRO A 116 15.33 -9.14 8.27
CA PRO A 116 15.66 -8.71 9.63
C PRO A 116 16.42 -9.79 10.39
N VAL A 117 17.32 -9.37 11.30
CA VAL A 117 18.10 -10.32 12.13
C VAL A 117 17.29 -10.80 13.32
N TYR A 118 16.52 -9.87 13.92
CA TYR A 118 15.64 -10.16 15.06
C TYR A 118 14.25 -9.57 14.82
N VAL A 119 13.25 -10.20 15.45
CA VAL A 119 11.85 -9.77 15.37
C VAL A 119 11.26 -9.75 16.77
N VAL A 120 10.76 -8.59 17.19
CA VAL A 120 9.88 -8.46 18.34
C VAL A 120 8.50 -8.96 17.95
N ASN A 121 8.08 -10.10 18.42
CA ASN A 121 6.72 -10.60 18.28
C ASN A 121 5.82 -9.89 19.30
N ALA A 122 5.34 -8.70 18.91
CA ALA A 122 4.60 -7.80 19.79
C ALA A 122 3.15 -8.27 19.97
N THR A 123 2.69 -8.27 21.22
CA THR A 123 1.31 -8.61 21.59
C THR A 123 0.59 -7.45 22.28
N CYS A 124 1.32 -6.40 22.65
CA CYS A 124 0.78 -5.20 23.31
C CYS A 124 1.69 -3.99 23.04
N ALA A 125 1.21 -2.80 23.39
CA ALA A 125 1.93 -1.54 23.23
C ALA A 125 3.28 -1.52 23.95
N GLU A 126 3.39 -2.14 25.13
CA GLU A 126 4.63 -2.22 25.90
C GLU A 126 5.70 -3.05 25.18
N ASP A 127 5.35 -4.11 24.45
CA ASP A 127 6.30 -4.87 23.63
C ASP A 127 6.83 -4.02 22.49
N VAL A 128 5.95 -3.27 21.81
CA VAL A 128 6.32 -2.31 20.77
C VAL A 128 7.28 -1.26 21.33
N LYS A 129 6.95 -0.66 22.50
CA LYS A 129 7.80 0.31 23.19
C LYS A 129 9.20 -0.24 23.44
N LYS A 130 9.32 -1.45 24.00
CA LYS A 130 10.62 -2.08 24.26
C LYS A 130 11.45 -2.24 22.99
N GLY A 131 10.83 -2.63 21.88
CA GLY A 131 11.48 -2.73 20.57
C GLY A 131 11.98 -1.38 20.05
N VAL A 132 11.14 -0.34 20.15
CA VAL A 132 11.49 1.03 19.75
C VAL A 132 12.62 1.58 20.61
N ASP A 133 12.53 1.46 21.93
CA ASP A 133 13.56 1.93 22.87
C ASP A 133 14.89 1.25 22.61
N PHE A 134 14.90 -0.07 22.46
CA PHE A 134 16.11 -0.83 22.16
C PHE A 134 16.75 -0.38 20.84
N ALA A 135 15.97 -0.22 19.78
CA ALA A 135 16.49 0.23 18.48
C ALA A 135 17.07 1.66 18.55
N ARG A 136 16.38 2.57 19.28
CA ARG A 136 16.82 3.95 19.50
C ARG A 136 18.14 4.01 20.27
N GLU A 137 18.22 3.32 21.40
CA GLU A 137 19.36 3.36 22.31
C GLU A 137 20.62 2.71 21.71
N ASN A 138 20.43 1.67 20.90
CA ASN A 138 21.52 0.93 20.28
C ASN A 138 21.76 1.29 18.81
N HIS A 139 21.10 2.33 18.29
CA HIS A 139 21.20 2.76 16.88
C HIS A 139 20.95 1.65 15.86
N VAL A 140 20.18 0.63 16.19
CA VAL A 140 19.80 -0.45 15.29
C VAL A 140 18.77 0.07 14.28
N ARG A 141 18.87 -0.36 13.00
CA ARG A 141 17.84 -0.10 12.00
C ARG A 141 16.54 -0.76 12.44
N LEU A 142 15.44 0.01 12.48
CA LEU A 142 14.13 -0.46 12.89
C LEU A 142 13.18 -0.51 11.70
N VAL A 143 12.42 -1.58 11.57
CA VAL A 143 11.29 -1.69 10.64
C VAL A 143 10.05 -2.18 11.38
N VAL A 144 8.88 -1.91 10.83
CA VAL A 144 7.61 -2.35 11.41
C VAL A 144 6.86 -3.18 10.38
N LYS A 145 6.48 -4.39 10.75
CA LYS A 145 5.66 -5.27 9.93
C LYS A 145 4.35 -5.59 10.65
N GLY A 146 3.22 -5.30 10.01
CA GLY A 146 1.94 -5.93 10.30
C GLY A 146 1.82 -7.19 9.45
N THR A 147 1.04 -7.10 8.37
CA THR A 147 0.82 -8.21 7.42
C THR A 147 1.89 -8.34 6.33
N GLY A 148 2.66 -7.30 6.04
CA GLY A 148 3.68 -7.33 4.97
C GLY A 148 3.16 -6.97 3.58
N HIS A 149 1.97 -6.40 3.50
CA HIS A 149 1.34 -5.90 2.27
C HIS A 149 1.93 -4.59 1.75
N ASP A 150 2.99 -4.07 2.35
CA ASP A 150 3.54 -2.78 1.94
C ASP A 150 4.27 -2.87 0.62
N TYR A 151 3.67 -2.33 -0.39
CA TYR A 151 4.17 -2.36 -1.77
C TYR A 151 5.38 -1.45 -2.05
N LEU A 152 5.78 -0.62 -1.10
CA LEU A 152 7.03 0.15 -1.16
C LEU A 152 8.19 -0.55 -0.43
N GLY A 153 7.97 -1.77 0.10
CA GLY A 153 9.00 -2.55 0.78
C GLY A 153 9.37 -2.04 2.17
N ARG A 154 8.55 -1.17 2.78
CA ARG A 154 8.84 -0.55 4.07
C ARG A 154 8.65 -1.47 5.26
N SER A 155 8.05 -2.66 5.06
CA SER A 155 7.82 -3.67 6.12
C SER A 155 9.03 -4.54 6.41
N VAL A 156 10.11 -4.46 5.63
CA VAL A 156 11.28 -5.31 5.75
C VAL A 156 12.57 -4.54 5.49
N ALA A 157 13.65 -4.95 6.14
CA ALA A 157 14.98 -4.46 5.81
C ALA A 157 16.05 -5.45 6.28
N PRO A 158 17.13 -5.64 5.53
CA PRO A 158 18.28 -6.39 5.99
C PRO A 158 18.97 -5.72 7.18
N LYS A 159 19.65 -6.52 8.01
CA LYS A 159 20.46 -6.03 9.15
C LYS A 159 19.67 -5.19 10.16
N SER A 160 18.38 -5.46 10.35
CA SER A 160 17.46 -4.68 11.19
C SER A 160 16.88 -5.49 12.35
N LEU A 161 16.26 -4.79 13.28
CA LEU A 161 15.25 -5.27 14.19
C LEU A 161 13.88 -4.99 13.56
N SER A 162 12.99 -5.98 13.50
CA SER A 162 11.60 -5.80 13.09
C SER A 162 10.68 -5.81 14.31
N ILE A 163 9.68 -4.92 14.33
CA ILE A 163 8.53 -5.05 15.23
C ILE A 163 7.40 -5.65 14.41
N TRP A 164 6.94 -6.84 14.79
CA TRP A 164 5.86 -7.56 14.12
C TRP A 164 4.61 -7.51 14.98
N THR A 165 3.58 -6.82 14.48
CA THR A 165 2.33 -6.54 15.21
C THR A 165 1.23 -7.57 14.93
N HIS A 166 1.54 -8.63 14.21
CA HIS A 166 0.59 -9.64 13.70
C HIS A 166 -0.38 -10.20 14.75
N TYR A 167 0.08 -10.37 15.98
CA TYR A 167 -0.74 -10.89 17.08
C TYR A 167 -1.46 -9.80 17.89
N MET A 168 -1.34 -8.55 17.48
CA MET A 168 -2.14 -7.45 18.02
C MET A 168 -3.49 -7.42 17.30
N ARG A 169 -4.40 -8.30 17.69
CA ARG A 169 -5.74 -8.47 17.12
C ARG A 169 -6.80 -8.29 18.18
N GLY A 170 -8.00 -7.94 17.77
CA GLY A 170 -9.16 -7.77 18.65
C GLY A 170 -9.97 -6.54 18.28
N LEU A 171 -11.25 -6.60 18.63
CA LEU A 171 -12.25 -5.60 18.26
C LEU A 171 -13.10 -5.22 19.47
N GLU A 172 -13.44 -3.93 19.57
CA GLU A 172 -14.41 -3.40 20.52
C GLU A 172 -15.42 -2.51 19.79
N PHE A 173 -16.72 -2.70 20.05
CA PHE A 173 -17.82 -2.02 19.36
C PHE A 173 -18.49 -1.00 20.25
N TYR A 174 -18.88 0.14 19.67
CA TYR A 174 -19.55 1.24 20.36
C TYR A 174 -20.74 1.74 19.56
N ASP A 175 -21.89 1.97 20.22
CA ASP A 175 -23.04 2.66 19.63
C ASP A 175 -22.83 4.19 19.57
N GLY A 176 -21.94 4.70 20.41
CA GLY A 176 -21.45 6.07 20.43
C GLY A 176 -20.07 6.11 21.07
N PHE A 177 -19.13 6.80 20.44
CA PHE A 177 -17.73 6.82 20.87
C PHE A 177 -17.34 8.17 21.45
N LYS A 178 -16.68 8.19 22.61
CA LYS A 178 -16.14 9.40 23.21
C LYS A 178 -14.62 9.37 23.17
N PRO A 179 -13.96 10.11 22.26
CA PRO A 179 -12.50 10.16 22.22
C PRO A 179 -11.92 10.65 23.54
N LYS A 180 -10.80 10.08 23.95
CA LYS A 180 -10.14 10.41 25.23
C LYS A 180 -9.78 11.89 25.29
N GLY A 181 -10.13 12.55 26.39
CA GLY A 181 -9.90 13.99 26.57
C GLY A 181 -10.91 14.91 25.86
N CYS A 182 -11.81 14.38 25.03
CA CYS A 182 -12.86 15.18 24.42
C CYS A 182 -14.07 15.38 25.36
N ARG A 183 -14.75 16.52 25.19
CA ARG A 183 -15.95 16.84 25.98
C ARG A 183 -17.21 16.13 25.49
N LYS A 184 -17.30 15.93 24.15
CA LYS A 184 -18.49 15.38 23.49
C LYS A 184 -18.22 13.99 22.94
N SER A 185 -19.23 13.13 23.00
CA SER A 185 -19.27 11.89 22.24
C SER A 185 -19.49 12.17 20.75
N ILE A 186 -19.13 11.21 19.94
CA ILE A 186 -19.39 11.16 18.50
C ILE A 186 -20.61 10.28 18.30
N ASP A 187 -21.62 10.80 17.61
CA ASP A 187 -22.82 10.05 17.30
C ASP A 187 -22.52 8.98 16.21
N GLY A 188 -23.24 7.87 16.32
CA GLY A 188 -23.11 6.73 15.42
C GLY A 188 -22.09 5.70 15.90
N ALA A 189 -22.12 4.54 15.25
CA ALA A 189 -21.30 3.40 15.61
C ALA A 189 -19.81 3.63 15.35
N ALA A 190 -18.98 3.01 16.19
CA ALA A 190 -17.53 2.99 16.03
C ALA A 190 -16.98 1.61 16.41
N ILE A 191 -15.80 1.29 15.87
CA ILE A 191 -15.08 0.06 16.14
C ILE A 191 -13.65 0.42 16.48
N THR A 192 -13.17 -0.03 17.64
CA THR A 192 -11.72 -0.05 17.93
C THR A 192 -11.17 -1.39 17.48
N ALA A 193 -10.16 -1.35 16.62
CA ALA A 193 -9.43 -2.51 16.15
C ALA A 193 -7.98 -2.44 16.64
N ALA A 194 -7.41 -3.54 17.07
CA ALA A 194 -5.98 -3.63 17.32
C ALA A 194 -5.19 -3.58 16.00
N ALA A 195 -3.92 -3.21 16.05
CA ALA A 195 -3.11 -2.76 14.92
C ALA A 195 -3.08 -3.68 13.68
N ASP A 196 -3.16 -4.99 13.88
CA ASP A 196 -3.05 -5.97 12.79
C ASP A 196 -4.34 -6.77 12.55
N THR A 197 -5.47 -6.29 13.06
CA THR A 197 -6.77 -6.81 12.65
C THR A 197 -6.89 -6.67 11.13
N GLN A 198 -7.10 -7.79 10.43
CA GLN A 198 -7.17 -7.84 8.98
C GLN A 198 -8.54 -7.40 8.46
N MET A 199 -8.61 -6.88 7.24
CA MET A 199 -9.84 -6.36 6.65
C MET A 199 -10.95 -7.41 6.60
N LEU A 200 -10.64 -8.66 6.24
CA LEU A 200 -11.63 -9.73 6.19
C LEU A 200 -12.27 -9.98 7.56
N GLU A 201 -11.45 -10.05 8.63
CA GLU A 201 -11.91 -10.21 10.00
C GLU A 201 -12.76 -9.02 10.46
N LEU A 202 -12.30 -7.80 10.13
CA LEU A 202 -12.99 -6.57 10.54
C LEU A 202 -14.35 -6.42 9.85
N ASP A 203 -14.45 -6.71 8.56
CA ASP A 203 -15.72 -6.69 7.80
C ASP A 203 -16.68 -7.78 8.27
N GLU A 204 -16.19 -9.00 8.55
CA GLU A 204 -17.00 -10.08 9.09
C GLU A 204 -17.62 -9.70 10.44
N GLN A 205 -16.81 -9.20 11.36
CA GLN A 205 -17.27 -8.84 12.69
C GLN A 205 -18.17 -7.61 12.69
N ALA A 206 -17.95 -6.64 11.80
CA ALA A 206 -18.85 -5.52 11.58
C ALA A 206 -20.22 -5.99 11.07
N HIS A 207 -20.23 -6.88 10.06
CA HIS A 207 -21.46 -7.49 9.53
C HIS A 207 -22.31 -8.18 10.63
N LEU A 208 -21.69 -8.93 11.57
CA LEU A 208 -22.40 -9.57 12.69
C LEU A 208 -23.10 -8.58 13.61
N LYS A 209 -22.79 -7.29 13.52
CA LYS A 209 -23.42 -6.17 14.22
C LYS A 209 -24.32 -5.32 13.33
N ASN A 210 -24.64 -5.77 12.10
CA ASN A 210 -25.35 -5.00 11.08
C ASN A 210 -24.65 -3.68 10.74
N LEU A 211 -23.31 -3.68 10.74
CA LEU A 211 -22.47 -2.54 10.43
C LEU A 211 -21.65 -2.82 9.16
N THR A 212 -21.24 -1.75 8.52
CA THR A 212 -20.25 -1.74 7.45
C THR A 212 -19.19 -0.67 7.72
N ILE A 213 -18.01 -0.84 7.13
CA ILE A 213 -16.87 0.07 7.25
C ILE A 213 -16.34 0.46 5.88
N VAL A 214 -15.42 1.42 5.84
CA VAL A 214 -14.63 1.69 4.63
C VAL A 214 -13.37 0.82 4.69
N SER A 215 -13.44 -0.36 4.09
CA SER A 215 -12.36 -1.34 4.04
C SER A 215 -11.68 -1.38 2.68
N GLY A 216 -10.46 -1.93 2.65
CA GLY A 216 -9.71 -2.18 1.41
C GLY A 216 -10.18 -3.44 0.69
N GLY A 217 -9.82 -3.58 -0.59
CA GLY A 217 -10.21 -4.73 -1.42
C GLY A 217 -9.53 -6.05 -1.05
N ALA A 218 -8.40 -6.04 -0.31
CA ALA A 218 -7.64 -7.23 0.06
C ALA A 218 -7.88 -7.62 1.52
N GLY A 219 -8.42 -8.83 1.75
CA GLY A 219 -8.85 -9.30 3.07
C GLY A 219 -7.73 -9.47 4.08
N THR A 220 -6.51 -9.74 3.63
CA THR A 220 -5.32 -9.94 4.49
C THR A 220 -4.56 -8.66 4.82
N VAL A 221 -5.01 -7.50 4.35
CA VAL A 221 -4.41 -6.19 4.70
C VAL A 221 -4.74 -5.83 6.14
N GLY A 222 -3.74 -5.45 6.93
CA GLY A 222 -3.89 -4.99 8.31
C GLY A 222 -4.37 -3.53 8.38
N VAL A 223 -5.25 -3.24 9.34
CA VAL A 223 -5.87 -1.92 9.51
C VAL A 223 -4.85 -0.80 9.73
N GLY A 224 -3.75 -1.06 10.44
CA GLY A 224 -2.74 -0.05 10.78
C GLY A 224 -2.06 0.53 9.54
N GLY A 225 -1.53 -0.31 8.64
CA GLY A 225 -0.89 0.12 7.39
C GLY A 225 -1.88 0.79 6.45
N TYR A 226 -3.08 0.25 6.32
CA TYR A 226 -4.15 0.77 5.49
C TYR A 226 -4.50 2.23 5.82
N LEU A 227 -4.74 2.53 7.08
CA LEU A 227 -5.17 3.86 7.53
C LEU A 227 -4.05 4.90 7.50
N THR A 228 -2.80 4.49 7.74
CA THR A 228 -1.68 5.44 7.77
C THR A 228 -1.33 6.00 6.39
N GLY A 229 -1.60 5.27 5.31
CA GLY A 229 -1.39 5.75 3.94
C GLY A 229 -2.60 6.45 3.32
N GLY A 230 -3.77 6.32 3.93
CA GLY A 230 -5.02 6.89 3.39
C GLY A 230 -6.17 5.89 3.38
N GLY A 231 -5.99 4.73 2.77
CA GLY A 231 -6.99 3.65 2.72
C GLY A 231 -8.15 3.96 1.77
N GLN A 232 -8.18 3.32 0.61
CA GLN A 232 -9.28 3.38 -0.35
C GLN A 232 -10.02 2.04 -0.45
N GLY A 233 -11.23 2.05 -0.90
CA GLY A 233 -12.04 0.86 -1.12
C GLY A 233 -13.35 1.15 -1.85
N ALA A 234 -14.16 0.13 -2.08
CA ALA A 234 -15.42 0.22 -2.82
C ALA A 234 -16.39 1.28 -2.27
N LEU A 235 -16.36 1.52 -0.95
CA LEU A 235 -17.26 2.47 -0.29
C LEU A 235 -16.66 3.87 -0.09
N SER A 236 -15.44 4.12 -0.59
CA SER A 236 -14.79 5.43 -0.40
C SER A 236 -15.48 6.55 -1.17
N SER A 237 -16.05 6.28 -2.34
CA SER A 237 -16.87 7.27 -3.08
C SER A 237 -18.13 7.68 -2.32
N THR A 238 -18.57 6.85 -1.36
CA THR A 238 -19.74 7.13 -0.52
C THR A 238 -19.37 7.83 0.79
N TYR A 239 -18.38 7.29 1.52
CA TYR A 239 -18.10 7.70 2.90
C TYR A 239 -16.78 8.46 3.08
N GLY A 240 -15.93 8.54 2.06
CA GLY A 240 -14.55 9.04 2.15
C GLY A 240 -13.54 7.91 2.35
N LEU A 241 -12.27 8.26 2.43
CA LEU A 241 -11.17 7.31 2.63
C LEU A 241 -11.20 6.68 4.03
N GLY A 242 -10.51 5.56 4.23
CA GLY A 242 -10.33 4.95 5.54
C GLY A 242 -9.75 5.91 6.59
N ALA A 243 -8.75 6.71 6.21
CA ALA A 243 -8.16 7.75 7.07
C ALA A 243 -9.16 8.85 7.47
N ASP A 244 -10.22 9.06 6.69
CA ASP A 244 -11.30 10.02 7.02
C ASP A 244 -12.20 9.48 8.13
N GLN A 245 -12.24 8.16 8.32
CA GLN A 245 -13.07 7.48 9.31
C GLN A 245 -12.44 7.41 10.70
N VAL A 246 -11.15 7.69 10.82
CA VAL A 246 -10.41 7.55 12.07
C VAL A 246 -10.85 8.58 13.12
N LEU A 247 -11.18 8.07 14.31
CA LEU A 247 -11.65 8.85 15.46
C LEU A 247 -10.57 9.02 16.54
N GLU A 248 -9.76 7.96 16.76
CA GLU A 248 -8.70 7.91 17.76
C GLU A 248 -7.69 6.83 17.39
N MET A 249 -6.43 6.97 17.79
CA MET A 249 -5.41 5.93 17.73
C MET A 249 -4.64 5.87 19.05
N GLU A 250 -4.17 4.68 19.43
CA GLU A 250 -3.06 4.50 20.33
C GLU A 250 -1.81 4.19 19.51
N ILE A 251 -0.71 4.86 19.83
CA ILE A 251 0.56 4.70 19.12
C ILE A 251 1.73 4.64 20.10
N VAL A 252 2.81 3.98 19.67
CA VAL A 252 4.14 4.14 20.27
C VAL A 252 4.96 5.09 19.42
N THR A 253 5.41 6.20 20.02
CA THR A 253 6.22 7.21 19.31
C THR A 253 7.66 6.72 19.09
N PRO A 254 8.45 7.33 18.18
CA PRO A 254 9.88 7.05 18.04
C PRO A 254 10.67 7.30 19.34
N GLY A 255 10.17 8.17 20.23
CA GLY A 255 10.72 8.42 21.56
C GLY A 255 10.41 7.33 22.58
N GLY A 256 9.54 6.36 22.26
CA GLY A 256 9.12 5.29 23.16
C GLY A 256 7.91 5.63 24.03
N ASP A 257 7.23 6.76 23.82
CA ASP A 257 6.02 7.09 24.56
C ASP A 257 4.80 6.40 23.97
N ILE A 258 3.95 5.80 24.83
CA ILE A 258 2.63 5.28 24.43
C ILE A 258 1.63 6.42 24.55
N LEU A 259 1.06 6.85 23.42
CA LEU A 259 0.18 8.01 23.37
C LEU A 259 -1.17 7.66 22.74
N THR A 260 -2.23 8.21 23.33
CA THR A 260 -3.53 8.36 22.64
C THR A 260 -3.51 9.64 21.83
N ILE A 261 -3.86 9.55 20.54
CA ILE A 261 -3.94 10.67 19.60
C ILE A 261 -5.34 10.78 19.00
N ASN A 262 -5.92 11.98 19.02
CA ASN A 262 -7.26 12.26 18.48
C ASN A 262 -7.43 13.77 18.26
N GLU A 263 -8.62 14.23 17.90
CA GLU A 263 -8.90 15.65 17.66
C GLU A 263 -8.73 16.55 18.89
N CYS A 264 -8.68 16.00 20.11
CA CYS A 264 -8.60 16.75 21.36
C CYS A 264 -7.21 16.75 21.98
N GLN A 265 -6.37 15.74 21.65
CA GLN A 265 -5.01 15.61 22.18
C GLN A 265 -4.04 15.08 21.14
N ASN A 266 -2.77 15.50 21.22
CA ASN A 266 -1.72 15.13 20.26
C ASN A 266 -2.12 15.35 18.79
N ARG A 267 -2.76 16.49 18.52
CA ARG A 267 -3.47 16.79 17.26
C ARG A 267 -2.56 16.76 16.03
N ASP A 268 -1.31 17.18 16.15
CA ASP A 268 -0.36 17.16 15.02
C ASP A 268 -0.03 15.72 14.61
N LEU A 269 0.22 14.83 15.60
CA LEU A 269 0.39 13.40 15.34
C LEU A 269 -0.89 12.77 14.79
N PHE A 270 -2.04 13.13 15.33
CA PHE A 270 -3.34 12.65 14.83
C PHE A 270 -3.59 13.05 13.37
N TRP A 271 -3.15 14.26 12.98
CA TRP A 271 -3.19 14.69 11.60
C TRP A 271 -2.20 13.91 10.73
N ALA A 272 -0.94 13.78 11.17
CA ALA A 272 0.13 13.15 10.42
C ALA A 272 -0.06 11.63 10.22
N MET A 273 -0.55 10.92 11.24
CA MET A 273 -0.76 9.47 11.19
C MET A 273 -1.90 9.06 10.25
N ARG A 274 -2.70 9.98 9.74
CA ARG A 274 -3.83 9.75 8.83
C ARG A 274 -3.50 10.21 7.42
N GLY A 275 -2.59 9.48 6.74
CA GLY A 275 -2.14 9.76 5.37
C GLY A 275 -0.65 10.05 5.23
N GLY A 276 0.08 10.28 6.33
CA GLY A 276 1.51 10.59 6.28
C GLY A 276 2.44 9.38 6.06
N GLY A 277 1.88 8.17 6.07
CA GLY A 277 2.58 6.92 5.77
C GLY A 277 2.95 6.10 7.00
N GLY A 278 2.89 4.77 6.83
CA GLY A 278 3.35 3.81 7.83
C GLY A 278 4.85 3.94 8.10
N SER A 279 5.29 3.45 9.27
CA SER A 279 6.70 3.44 9.68
C SER A 279 7.37 4.82 9.68
N THR A 280 6.63 5.91 9.93
CA THR A 280 7.14 7.29 9.83
C THR A 280 7.02 8.08 11.13
N PHE A 281 5.84 8.16 11.74
CA PHE A 281 5.56 9.04 12.90
C PHE A 281 5.33 8.28 14.20
N GLY A 282 5.07 6.99 14.13
CA GLY A 282 4.81 6.11 15.26
C GLY A 282 4.34 4.73 14.80
N VAL A 283 4.28 3.80 15.72
CA VAL A 283 3.75 2.45 15.53
C VAL A 283 2.35 2.40 16.12
N ILE A 284 1.33 2.15 15.29
CA ILE A 284 -0.06 1.97 15.77
C ILE A 284 -0.15 0.70 16.60
N THR A 285 -0.85 0.78 17.72
CA THR A 285 -1.21 -0.36 18.57
C THR A 285 -2.71 -0.63 18.59
N SER A 286 -3.52 0.41 18.45
CA SER A 286 -4.96 0.30 18.17
C SER A 286 -5.49 1.52 17.45
N VAL A 287 -6.63 1.37 16.78
CA VAL A 287 -7.32 2.46 16.07
C VAL A 287 -8.83 2.33 16.21
N THR A 288 -9.49 3.45 16.47
CA THR A 288 -10.96 3.54 16.46
C THR A 288 -11.41 4.23 15.19
N ILE A 289 -12.28 3.56 14.45
CA ILE A 289 -12.86 4.05 13.20
C ILE A 289 -14.38 4.14 13.30
N ARG A 290 -14.97 5.00 12.48
CA ARG A 290 -16.41 5.07 12.29
C ARG A 290 -16.92 3.83 11.55
N ALA A 291 -18.08 3.33 11.99
CA ALA A 291 -18.85 2.31 11.27
C ALA A 291 -20.23 2.87 10.90
N TYR A 292 -20.85 2.27 9.90
CA TYR A 292 -22.12 2.70 9.33
C TYR A 292 -23.13 1.55 9.38
N PRO A 293 -24.45 1.83 9.44
CA PRO A 293 -25.43 0.77 9.28
C PRO A 293 -25.25 0.03 7.93
N SER A 294 -25.32 -1.29 7.97
CA SER A 294 -25.32 -2.10 6.74
C SER A 294 -26.50 -1.76 5.86
N THR A 295 -26.31 -1.81 4.56
CA THR A 295 -27.33 -1.56 3.56
C THR A 295 -27.19 -2.53 2.39
N GLU A 296 -28.31 -2.83 1.75
CA GLU A 296 -28.33 -3.60 0.51
C GLU A 296 -27.40 -2.97 -0.54
N LEU A 297 -26.74 -3.82 -1.32
CA LEU A 297 -25.76 -3.44 -2.33
C LEU A 297 -26.11 -4.06 -3.68
N HIS A 298 -26.32 -3.23 -4.69
CA HIS A 298 -26.43 -3.68 -6.07
C HIS A 298 -25.04 -3.71 -6.71
N VAL A 299 -24.66 -4.82 -7.32
CA VAL A 299 -23.37 -5.00 -7.98
C VAL A 299 -23.59 -5.37 -9.44
N ALA A 300 -23.07 -4.55 -10.34
CA ALA A 300 -23.04 -4.83 -11.76
C ALA A 300 -21.66 -5.33 -12.19
N SER A 301 -21.56 -6.59 -12.56
CA SER A 301 -20.39 -7.13 -13.25
C SER A 301 -20.54 -6.91 -14.76
N PHE A 302 -19.48 -6.48 -15.43
CA PHE A 302 -19.53 -6.16 -16.86
C PHE A 302 -18.25 -6.55 -17.59
N LEU A 303 -18.41 -6.76 -18.89
CA LEU A 303 -17.34 -6.92 -19.87
C LEU A 303 -17.75 -6.18 -21.15
N LEU A 304 -16.87 -5.33 -21.66
CA LEU A 304 -16.91 -4.78 -23.00
C LEU A 304 -15.64 -5.25 -23.72
N GLY A 305 -15.76 -5.92 -24.85
CA GLY A 305 -14.62 -6.49 -25.55
C GLY A 305 -14.64 -6.23 -27.05
N THR A 306 -13.45 -6.25 -27.66
CA THR A 306 -13.25 -6.16 -29.10
C THR A 306 -12.05 -6.99 -29.55
N GLY A 307 -11.92 -7.24 -30.84
CA GLY A 307 -10.77 -7.94 -31.42
C GLY A 307 -9.47 -7.14 -31.26
N PRO A 308 -8.31 -7.82 -31.38
CA PRO A 308 -7.00 -7.17 -31.21
C PRO A 308 -6.76 -6.12 -32.28
N GLY A 309 -6.08 -5.02 -31.90
CA GLY A 309 -5.68 -3.96 -32.80
C GLY A 309 -6.82 -3.08 -33.31
N THR A 310 -7.98 -3.11 -32.64
CA THR A 310 -9.08 -2.19 -32.93
C THR A 310 -8.71 -0.80 -32.42
N GLU A 311 -8.26 0.09 -33.30
CA GLU A 311 -7.79 1.45 -32.92
C GLU A 311 -8.89 2.28 -32.23
N GLU A 312 -10.14 2.06 -32.57
CA GLU A 312 -11.32 2.71 -31.99
C GLU A 312 -11.54 2.32 -30.52
N TYR A 313 -10.92 1.23 -30.05
CA TYR A 313 -10.98 0.81 -28.65
C TYR A 313 -10.58 1.95 -27.71
N TRP A 314 -9.52 2.66 -28.04
CA TRP A 314 -9.02 3.77 -27.21
C TRP A 314 -9.95 4.99 -27.21
N ASP A 315 -10.71 5.21 -28.29
CA ASP A 315 -11.74 6.26 -28.32
C ASP A 315 -12.91 5.88 -27.40
N VAL A 316 -13.35 4.63 -27.46
CA VAL A 316 -14.39 4.09 -26.59
C VAL A 316 -13.97 4.15 -25.12
N MET A 317 -12.71 3.82 -24.80
CA MET A 317 -12.20 3.95 -23.42
C MET A 317 -12.22 5.40 -22.93
N ALA A 318 -11.77 6.35 -23.76
CA ALA A 318 -11.83 7.76 -23.40
C ALA A 318 -13.28 8.25 -23.21
N ASP A 319 -14.23 7.74 -24.00
CA ASP A 319 -15.65 8.03 -23.84
C ASP A 319 -16.20 7.52 -22.51
N ILE A 320 -15.98 6.25 -22.18
CA ILE A 320 -16.45 5.63 -20.95
C ILE A 320 -15.85 6.34 -19.74
N LEU A 321 -14.53 6.55 -19.71
CA LEU A 321 -13.85 7.17 -18.57
C LEU A 321 -14.29 8.63 -18.35
N SER A 322 -14.64 9.34 -19.41
CA SER A 322 -15.17 10.71 -19.30
C SER A 322 -16.52 10.78 -18.57
N GLN A 323 -17.24 9.68 -18.47
CA GLN A 323 -18.53 9.59 -17.77
C GLN A 323 -18.38 9.23 -16.27
N TYR A 324 -17.21 8.91 -15.79
CA TYR A 324 -17.01 8.54 -14.38
C TYR A 324 -17.49 9.61 -13.37
N PRO A 325 -17.30 10.93 -13.63
CA PRO A 325 -17.91 11.96 -12.78
C PRO A 325 -19.43 11.85 -12.72
N ALA A 326 -20.10 11.55 -13.83
CA ALA A 326 -21.56 11.40 -13.90
C ALA A 326 -22.03 10.11 -13.22
N LEU A 327 -21.24 9.04 -13.27
CA LEU A 327 -21.51 7.78 -12.55
C LEU A 327 -21.40 8.00 -11.03
N ASP A 328 -20.37 8.69 -10.56
CA ASP A 328 -20.19 9.03 -9.14
C ASP A 328 -21.34 9.90 -8.59
N GLU A 329 -21.82 10.88 -9.37
CA GLU A 329 -22.98 11.69 -8.96
C GLU A 329 -24.26 10.85 -8.81
N GLN A 330 -24.37 9.73 -9.49
CA GLN A 330 -25.43 8.74 -9.33
C GLN A 330 -25.18 7.78 -8.14
N GLY A 331 -24.04 7.89 -7.46
CA GLY A 331 -23.66 7.06 -6.30
C GLY A 331 -22.91 5.78 -6.65
N LEU A 332 -22.45 5.63 -7.89
CA LEU A 332 -21.66 4.47 -8.30
C LEU A 332 -20.21 4.61 -7.80
N SER A 333 -19.65 3.47 -7.44
CA SER A 333 -18.22 3.27 -7.20
C SER A 333 -17.78 1.95 -7.85
N GLY A 334 -16.50 1.63 -7.90
CA GLY A 334 -16.14 0.31 -8.40
C GLY A 334 -14.71 0.12 -8.85
N TYR A 335 -14.46 -1.10 -9.26
CA TYR A 335 -13.17 -1.57 -9.74
C TYR A 335 -13.29 -1.99 -11.19
N ALA A 336 -12.55 -1.36 -12.08
CA ALA A 336 -12.54 -1.68 -13.50
C ALA A 336 -11.12 -1.69 -14.06
N TYR A 337 -10.94 -2.40 -15.16
CA TYR A 337 -9.66 -2.65 -15.80
C TYR A 337 -9.75 -2.43 -17.30
N ILE A 338 -8.78 -1.72 -17.84
CA ILE A 338 -8.50 -1.64 -19.27
C ILE A 338 -7.50 -2.74 -19.59
N ALA A 339 -7.85 -3.66 -20.48
CA ALA A 339 -7.01 -4.75 -20.97
C ALA A 339 -6.57 -4.47 -22.40
N HIS A 340 -5.28 -4.66 -22.71
CA HIS A 340 -4.77 -4.45 -24.06
C HIS A 340 -4.04 -5.68 -24.59
N ASN A 341 -4.50 -6.21 -25.71
CA ASN A 341 -3.90 -7.35 -26.41
C ASN A 341 -3.69 -8.58 -25.50
N VAL A 342 -4.70 -8.91 -24.69
CA VAL A 342 -4.65 -9.96 -23.69
C VAL A 342 -5.19 -11.27 -24.24
N VAL A 343 -4.49 -12.39 -23.96
CA VAL A 343 -4.96 -13.78 -24.20
C VAL A 343 -5.30 -14.39 -22.85
N SER A 344 -6.48 -15.01 -22.73
CA SER A 344 -6.89 -15.69 -21.50
C SER A 344 -7.61 -17.00 -21.84
N ALA A 345 -6.93 -18.11 -21.58
CA ALA A 345 -7.53 -19.44 -21.73
C ALA A 345 -8.72 -19.66 -20.78
N GLU A 346 -8.69 -19.02 -19.62
CA GLU A 346 -9.75 -19.11 -18.60
C GLU A 346 -11.03 -18.40 -19.02
N MET A 347 -10.92 -17.34 -19.83
CA MET A 347 -12.06 -16.65 -20.45
C MET A 347 -12.41 -17.22 -21.82
N ASN A 348 -11.79 -18.32 -22.23
CA ASN A 348 -11.90 -18.84 -23.58
C ASN A 348 -11.54 -17.82 -24.67
N ILE A 349 -10.65 -16.86 -24.35
CA ILE A 349 -10.05 -15.91 -25.28
C ILE A 349 -8.80 -16.56 -25.85
N THR A 350 -8.97 -17.25 -26.97
CA THR A 350 -7.92 -18.02 -27.65
C THR A 350 -7.04 -17.16 -28.57
N SER A 351 -7.46 -15.95 -28.87
CA SER A 351 -6.71 -14.93 -29.60
C SER A 351 -6.66 -13.65 -28.77
N ALA A 352 -5.61 -12.86 -28.95
CA ALA A 352 -5.48 -11.59 -28.26
C ALA A 352 -6.72 -10.70 -28.45
N ALA A 353 -7.15 -10.02 -27.39
CA ALA A 353 -8.32 -9.15 -27.39
C ALA A 353 -8.06 -7.90 -26.54
N ASP A 354 -8.77 -6.83 -26.85
CA ASP A 354 -8.86 -5.63 -26.03
C ASP A 354 -10.18 -5.64 -25.26
N GLY A 355 -10.17 -5.23 -23.99
CA GLY A 355 -11.35 -5.29 -23.16
C GLY A 355 -11.39 -4.29 -22.01
N PHE A 356 -12.60 -3.98 -21.59
CA PHE A 356 -12.89 -3.21 -20.39
C PHE A 356 -13.81 -4.03 -19.50
N ALA A 357 -13.38 -4.37 -18.30
CA ALA A 357 -14.12 -5.27 -17.44
C ALA A 357 -14.01 -4.88 -15.97
N GLY A 358 -15.03 -5.26 -15.19
CA GLY A 358 -15.00 -4.96 -13.77
C GLY A 358 -16.35 -5.13 -13.08
N ALA A 359 -16.47 -4.48 -11.93
CA ALA A 359 -17.69 -4.39 -11.15
C ALA A 359 -17.93 -2.97 -10.65
N PHE A 360 -19.16 -2.47 -10.83
CA PHE A 360 -19.63 -1.25 -10.17
C PHE A 360 -20.62 -1.58 -9.06
N PHE A 361 -20.54 -0.80 -8.00
CA PHE A 361 -21.32 -0.91 -6.78
C PHE A 361 -22.26 0.28 -6.64
N LEU A 362 -23.49 0.00 -6.21
CA LEU A 362 -24.49 1.02 -5.88
C LEU A 362 -25.19 0.64 -4.57
N PRO A 363 -24.88 1.31 -3.44
CA PRO A 363 -25.63 1.13 -2.21
C PRO A 363 -27.08 1.53 -2.38
N ALA A 364 -28.03 0.75 -1.79
CA ALA A 364 -29.46 0.90 -2.03
C ALA A 364 -30.04 2.28 -1.64
N PHE A 365 -29.44 2.98 -0.64
CA PHE A 365 -29.89 4.32 -0.29
C PHE A 365 -29.64 5.38 -1.38
N HIS A 366 -28.79 5.08 -2.37
CA HIS A 366 -28.62 5.92 -3.56
C HIS A 366 -29.63 5.53 -4.67
N SER A 367 -30.12 4.29 -4.69
CA SER A 367 -30.99 3.78 -5.76
C SER A 367 -32.41 4.37 -5.73
N SER A 368 -32.88 4.88 -4.58
CA SER A 368 -34.23 5.45 -4.42
C SER A 368 -34.50 6.71 -5.26
N ASN A 369 -33.47 7.35 -5.79
CA ASN A 369 -33.58 8.58 -6.60
C ASN A 369 -33.32 8.34 -8.09
N THR A 370 -33.00 7.13 -8.53
CA THR A 370 -32.75 6.81 -9.93
C THR A 370 -33.93 6.03 -10.52
N SER A 371 -34.59 6.59 -11.54
CA SER A 371 -35.63 5.91 -12.31
C SER A 371 -35.08 4.80 -13.21
N LEU A 372 -33.76 4.66 -13.31
CA LEU A 372 -33.07 3.67 -14.14
C LEU A 372 -32.38 2.63 -13.25
N SER A 373 -32.50 1.35 -13.62
CA SER A 373 -31.73 0.29 -12.98
C SER A 373 -30.23 0.43 -13.29
N LEU A 374 -29.36 -0.04 -12.39
CA LEU A 374 -27.90 -0.07 -12.59
C LEU A 374 -27.53 -0.77 -13.92
N GLU A 375 -28.27 -1.82 -14.28
CA GLU A 375 -28.10 -2.52 -15.56
C GLU A 375 -28.35 -1.60 -16.76
N THR A 376 -29.43 -0.81 -16.72
CA THR A 376 -29.78 0.13 -17.79
C THR A 376 -28.72 1.24 -17.90
N VAL A 377 -28.25 1.78 -16.79
CA VAL A 377 -27.20 2.80 -16.78
C VAL A 377 -25.94 2.31 -17.51
N LEU A 378 -25.46 1.12 -17.19
CA LEU A 378 -24.26 0.57 -17.82
C LEU A 378 -24.47 0.13 -19.27
N LYS A 379 -25.62 -0.46 -19.60
CA LYS A 379 -25.94 -0.82 -20.99
C LYS A 379 -26.02 0.43 -21.87
N THR A 380 -26.62 1.52 -21.37
CA THR A 380 -26.67 2.79 -22.08
C THR A 380 -25.27 3.38 -22.25
N LEU A 381 -24.46 3.41 -21.18
CA LEU A 381 -23.07 3.86 -21.25
C LEU A 381 -22.28 3.16 -22.36
N PHE A 382 -22.36 1.83 -22.42
CA PHE A 382 -21.64 1.05 -23.44
C PHE A 382 -22.22 1.24 -24.85
N ALA A 383 -23.54 1.30 -24.97
CA ALA A 383 -24.20 1.55 -26.25
C ALA A 383 -23.83 2.93 -26.83
N ASP A 384 -23.84 3.96 -26.00
CA ASP A 384 -23.50 5.32 -26.42
C ASP A 384 -22.02 5.42 -26.82
N ALA A 385 -21.11 4.84 -26.01
CA ALA A 385 -19.68 4.86 -26.29
C ALA A 385 -19.29 4.09 -27.57
N THR A 386 -20.06 3.08 -27.95
CA THR A 386 -19.80 2.24 -29.13
C THR A 386 -20.67 2.57 -30.35
N ALA A 387 -21.59 3.54 -30.23
CA ALA A 387 -22.58 3.87 -31.26
C ALA A 387 -21.96 4.20 -32.63
N ALA A 388 -20.80 4.85 -32.64
CA ALA A 388 -20.08 5.17 -33.87
C ALA A 388 -19.41 3.97 -34.57
N TYR A 389 -19.37 2.80 -33.91
CA TYR A 389 -18.56 1.64 -34.34
C TYR A 389 -19.40 0.34 -34.39
N PRO A 390 -20.48 0.30 -35.16
CA PRO A 390 -21.44 -0.82 -35.16
C PRO A 390 -20.75 -2.16 -35.50
N GLY A 391 -21.04 -3.17 -34.67
CA GLY A 391 -20.53 -4.53 -34.84
C GLY A 391 -19.06 -4.77 -34.43
N LYS A 392 -18.31 -3.74 -33.98
CA LYS A 392 -16.93 -3.91 -33.55
C LYS A 392 -16.79 -4.32 -32.08
N PHE A 393 -17.77 -4.04 -31.25
CA PHE A 393 -17.77 -4.28 -29.82
C PHE A 393 -18.87 -5.20 -29.37
N MET A 394 -18.59 -5.99 -28.33
CA MET A 394 -19.58 -6.80 -27.62
C MET A 394 -19.55 -6.42 -26.14
N SER A 395 -20.71 -6.33 -25.50
CA SER A 395 -20.79 -6.05 -24.07
C SER A 395 -21.75 -6.99 -23.36
N THR A 396 -21.43 -7.29 -22.11
CA THR A 396 -22.30 -7.99 -21.18
C THR A 396 -22.38 -7.22 -19.88
N VAL A 397 -23.56 -7.15 -19.27
CA VAL A 397 -23.80 -6.57 -17.96
C VAL A 397 -24.69 -7.51 -17.18
N THR A 398 -24.28 -7.89 -15.98
CA THR A 398 -25.06 -8.74 -15.07
C THR A 398 -25.15 -8.05 -13.73
N VAL A 399 -26.36 -7.85 -13.21
CA VAL A 399 -26.57 -7.21 -11.91
C VAL A 399 -27.03 -8.26 -10.91
N LYS A 400 -26.40 -8.24 -9.72
CA LYS A 400 -26.78 -9.04 -8.57
C LYS A 400 -26.94 -8.13 -7.36
N THR A 401 -27.99 -8.37 -6.58
CA THR A 401 -28.24 -7.69 -5.32
C THR A 401 -27.73 -8.54 -4.16
N PHE A 402 -27.02 -7.91 -3.25
CA PHE A 402 -26.53 -8.51 -2.01
C PHE A 402 -27.17 -7.81 -0.80
N PRO A 403 -27.45 -8.53 0.28
CA PRO A 403 -28.08 -7.93 1.47
C PRO A 403 -27.21 -6.87 2.13
N ASP A 404 -25.89 -6.92 1.94
CA ASP A 404 -24.93 -5.95 2.41
C ASP A 404 -23.58 -6.11 1.70
N PHE A 405 -22.60 -5.25 2.05
CA PHE A 405 -21.26 -5.28 1.50
C PHE A 405 -20.51 -6.59 1.83
N TRP A 406 -20.64 -7.12 3.05
CA TRP A 406 -20.01 -8.38 3.46
C TRP A 406 -20.46 -9.57 2.62
N ALA A 407 -21.73 -9.66 2.33
CA ALA A 407 -22.27 -10.76 1.52
C ALA A 407 -21.67 -10.82 0.11
N TRP A 408 -21.29 -9.66 -0.45
CA TRP A 408 -20.51 -9.59 -1.67
C TRP A 408 -19.02 -9.88 -1.40
N TYR A 409 -18.46 -9.22 -0.38
CA TYR A 409 -17.01 -9.21 -0.08
C TYR A 409 -16.47 -10.62 0.19
N LYS A 410 -17.11 -11.39 1.05
CA LYS A 410 -16.69 -12.77 1.39
C LYS A 410 -16.63 -13.71 0.18
N ASP A 411 -17.57 -13.56 -0.77
CA ASP A 411 -17.62 -14.40 -1.98
C ASP A 411 -16.62 -13.95 -3.06
N ASN A 412 -16.13 -12.71 -2.92
CA ASN A 412 -15.27 -12.03 -3.87
C ASN A 412 -13.87 -11.68 -3.32
N ASN A 413 -13.54 -12.12 -2.11
CA ASN A 413 -12.25 -11.92 -1.47
C ASN A 413 -11.55 -13.27 -1.25
N GLY A 414 -11.07 -13.87 -2.33
CA GLY A 414 -10.26 -15.10 -2.26
C GLY A 414 -8.79 -14.82 -1.98
N PRO A 415 -7.98 -15.88 -1.84
CA PRO A 415 -6.55 -15.72 -1.68
C PRO A 415 -5.99 -14.93 -2.87
N LEU A 416 -5.26 -13.87 -2.57
CA LEU A 416 -4.52 -13.09 -3.55
C LEU A 416 -3.21 -13.80 -3.86
N ASP A 417 -2.72 -13.63 -5.08
CA ASP A 417 -1.39 -14.06 -5.47
C ASP A 417 -0.32 -13.29 -4.70
N ALA A 418 0.79 -13.96 -4.43
CA ALA A 418 1.95 -13.43 -3.73
C ALA A 418 3.22 -14.15 -4.21
N GLY A 419 4.38 -13.77 -3.71
CA GLY A 419 5.62 -14.47 -4.00
C GLY A 419 6.20 -14.17 -5.38
N HIS A 420 5.89 -13.02 -5.94
CA HIS A 420 6.39 -12.52 -7.23
C HIS A 420 7.38 -11.37 -7.05
N ASN A 421 8.00 -10.95 -8.16
CA ASN A 421 8.76 -9.71 -8.24
C ASN A 421 7.97 -8.71 -9.08
N GLU A 422 7.68 -7.57 -8.48
CA GLU A 422 6.83 -6.57 -9.10
C GLU A 422 7.04 -5.18 -8.51
N VAL A 423 6.71 -4.14 -9.26
CA VAL A 423 6.60 -2.74 -8.82
C VAL A 423 5.45 -2.04 -9.51
N LEU A 424 4.91 -1.00 -8.87
CA LEU A 424 3.76 -0.25 -9.29
C LEU A 424 4.00 1.23 -9.51
N GLY A 425 3.24 1.77 -10.43
CA GLY A 425 2.99 3.19 -10.50
C GLY A 425 1.50 3.53 -10.48
N SER A 426 1.15 4.67 -9.94
CA SER A 426 -0.24 5.12 -9.90
C SER A 426 -0.40 6.61 -10.14
N ARG A 427 -1.65 7.01 -10.49
CA ARG A 427 -2.09 8.42 -10.53
C ARG A 427 -3.55 8.55 -10.13
N LEU A 428 -3.83 9.66 -9.47
CA LEU A 428 -5.17 10.06 -9.09
C LEU A 428 -5.72 10.97 -10.19
N ILE A 429 -6.75 10.53 -10.90
CA ILE A 429 -7.29 11.25 -12.07
C ILE A 429 -8.53 12.05 -11.66
N ASP A 430 -8.49 13.35 -11.85
CA ASP A 430 -9.57 14.28 -11.49
C ASP A 430 -10.61 14.47 -12.61
N GLY A 431 -11.71 15.13 -12.25
CA GLY A 431 -12.80 15.40 -13.19
C GLY A 431 -12.40 16.28 -14.36
N ALA A 432 -11.50 17.25 -14.17
CA ALA A 432 -11.04 18.12 -15.24
C ALA A 432 -10.24 17.35 -16.30
N THR A 433 -9.41 16.43 -15.87
CA THR A 433 -8.67 15.51 -16.76
C THR A 433 -9.65 14.60 -17.53
N LEU A 434 -10.63 14.01 -16.83
CA LEU A 434 -11.58 13.07 -17.45
C LEU A 434 -12.49 13.73 -18.48
N THR A 435 -12.95 14.96 -18.25
CA THR A 435 -13.95 15.63 -19.10
C THR A 435 -13.35 16.67 -20.05
N GLY A 436 -12.07 16.99 -19.91
CA GLY A 436 -11.40 18.04 -20.68
C GLY A 436 -10.92 17.57 -22.05
N ASN A 437 -9.67 17.16 -22.14
CA ASN A 437 -9.04 16.79 -23.41
C ASN A 437 -9.12 15.28 -23.68
N ARG A 438 -10.09 14.85 -24.49
CA ARG A 438 -10.28 13.44 -24.86
C ARG A 438 -9.09 12.81 -25.57
N THR A 439 -8.39 13.60 -26.41
CA THR A 439 -7.20 13.09 -27.10
C THR A 439 -6.07 12.79 -26.09
N ALA A 440 -5.87 13.66 -25.11
CA ALA A 440 -4.91 13.44 -24.05
C ALA A 440 -5.31 12.22 -23.18
N LEU A 441 -6.60 12.08 -22.84
CA LEU A 441 -7.14 10.94 -22.10
C LEU A 441 -6.90 9.61 -22.84
N LYS A 442 -7.25 9.57 -24.14
CA LYS A 442 -6.98 8.43 -25.05
C LYS A 442 -5.49 8.07 -25.07
N GLN A 443 -4.63 9.05 -25.33
CA GLN A 443 -3.19 8.84 -25.47
C GLN A 443 -2.55 8.42 -24.14
N GLY A 444 -2.99 9.00 -23.03
CA GLY A 444 -2.51 8.68 -21.68
C GLY A 444 -2.77 7.22 -21.32
N TYR A 445 -4.00 6.75 -21.46
CA TYR A 445 -4.35 5.36 -21.15
C TYR A 445 -3.78 4.35 -22.16
N ARG A 446 -3.67 4.72 -23.43
CA ARG A 446 -2.98 3.88 -24.43
C ARG A 446 -1.50 3.69 -24.08
N ALA A 447 -0.82 4.74 -23.65
CA ALA A 447 0.58 4.64 -23.21
C ALA A 447 0.72 3.89 -21.88
N ALA A 448 -0.26 4.04 -21.00
CA ALA A 448 -0.26 3.44 -19.68
C ALA A 448 -0.63 1.95 -19.66
N THR A 449 -1.20 1.41 -20.76
CA THR A 449 -1.63 0.00 -20.79
C THR A 449 -0.72 -0.80 -21.71
N PRO A 450 0.23 -1.59 -21.17
CA PRO A 450 1.14 -2.38 -21.99
C PRO A 450 0.41 -3.48 -22.77
N PRO A 451 0.92 -3.87 -23.95
CA PRO A 451 0.41 -5.05 -24.64
C PRO A 451 0.54 -6.32 -23.78
N GLY A 452 -0.52 -7.09 -23.65
CA GLY A 452 -0.60 -8.24 -22.76
C GLY A 452 -0.87 -7.90 -21.30
N GLY A 453 -1.05 -6.60 -20.97
CA GLY A 453 -1.23 -6.12 -19.62
C GLY A 453 -2.56 -5.41 -19.35
N LEU A 454 -2.68 -4.91 -18.14
CA LEU A 454 -3.86 -4.20 -17.64
C LEU A 454 -3.49 -2.87 -17.03
N THR A 455 -4.46 -1.94 -17.07
CA THR A 455 -4.44 -0.72 -16.26
C THR A 455 -5.72 -0.66 -15.44
N SER A 456 -5.56 -0.51 -14.13
CA SER A 456 -6.69 -0.31 -13.23
C SER A 456 -7.25 1.10 -13.38
N VAL A 457 -8.58 1.22 -13.38
CA VAL A 457 -9.30 2.49 -13.41
C VAL A 457 -10.42 2.47 -12.37
N PHE A 458 -10.01 2.54 -11.10
CA PHE A 458 -10.89 2.38 -9.95
C PHE A 458 -11.66 3.66 -9.64
N LEU A 459 -12.99 3.61 -9.72
CA LEU A 459 -13.86 4.69 -9.27
C LEU A 459 -14.01 4.61 -7.74
N VAL A 460 -13.01 5.04 -7.01
CA VAL A 460 -12.92 5.00 -5.54
C VAL A 460 -12.69 6.37 -4.91
N GLY A 461 -12.49 7.40 -5.74
CA GLY A 461 -12.53 8.80 -5.38
C GLY A 461 -13.96 9.36 -5.39
N GLY A 462 -14.16 10.60 -5.82
CA GLY A 462 -15.47 11.19 -6.07
C GLY A 462 -16.11 11.86 -4.85
N LYS A 463 -17.43 11.79 -4.77
CA LYS A 463 -18.26 12.62 -3.87
C LYS A 463 -17.94 12.40 -2.39
N GLY A 464 -17.77 11.17 -1.93
CA GLY A 464 -17.43 10.87 -0.55
C GLY A 464 -16.07 11.41 -0.15
N THR A 465 -15.04 11.21 -0.98
CA THR A 465 -13.68 11.70 -0.71
C THR A 465 -13.59 13.23 -0.83
N ARG A 466 -14.29 13.81 -1.82
CA ARG A 466 -14.34 15.27 -2.05
C ARG A 466 -15.00 16.02 -0.90
N ASN A 467 -16.09 15.48 -0.36
CA ASN A 467 -16.88 16.10 0.70
C ASN A 467 -16.48 15.64 2.11
N ALA A 468 -15.49 14.75 2.23
CA ALA A 468 -15.03 14.26 3.53
C ALA A 468 -14.62 15.42 4.46
N LYS A 469 -15.05 15.32 5.71
CA LYS A 469 -14.68 16.25 6.78
C LYS A 469 -14.03 15.50 7.93
N PRO A 470 -12.77 15.06 7.77
CA PRO A 470 -12.07 14.32 8.81
C PRO A 470 -12.01 15.14 10.10
N ARG A 471 -12.18 14.49 11.23
CA ARG A 471 -12.16 15.16 12.53
C ARG A 471 -10.79 15.78 12.83
N GLY A 472 -10.80 16.80 13.68
CA GLY A 472 -9.57 17.51 14.07
C GLY A 472 -9.04 18.50 13.03
N GLY A 473 -9.86 18.86 12.04
CA GLY A 473 -9.52 19.88 11.02
C GLY A 473 -8.80 19.32 9.79
N GLY A 474 -9.00 18.05 9.47
CA GLY A 474 -8.43 17.37 8.30
C GLY A 474 -7.44 16.26 8.64
N ASN A 475 -6.81 15.71 7.62
CA ASN A 475 -5.76 14.70 7.70
C ASN A 475 -4.67 14.97 6.67
N SER A 476 -3.64 14.14 6.60
CA SER A 476 -2.46 14.36 5.77
C SER A 476 -2.45 13.57 4.45
N VAL A 477 -3.58 12.95 4.08
CA VAL A 477 -3.66 12.32 2.76
C VAL A 477 -3.38 13.34 1.65
N ASN A 478 -2.83 12.88 0.53
CA ASN A 478 -2.57 13.76 -0.60
C ASN A 478 -3.84 14.54 -0.99
N PRO A 479 -3.78 15.88 -1.07
CA PRO A 479 -4.92 16.72 -1.46
C PRO A 479 -5.53 16.34 -2.82
N ALA A 480 -4.78 15.72 -3.72
CA ALA A 480 -5.27 15.22 -5.00
C ALA A 480 -6.46 14.24 -4.84
N TRP A 481 -6.54 13.49 -3.74
CA TRP A 481 -7.70 12.65 -3.42
C TRP A 481 -9.02 13.43 -3.36
N ARG A 482 -8.97 14.71 -2.97
CA ARG A 482 -10.17 15.56 -2.86
C ARG A 482 -10.69 16.07 -4.21
N LYS A 483 -9.96 15.77 -5.30
CA LYS A 483 -10.34 16.12 -6.68
C LYS A 483 -10.54 14.87 -7.54
N ALA A 484 -9.91 13.76 -7.15
CA ALA A 484 -9.89 12.53 -7.91
C ALA A 484 -11.25 11.82 -7.95
N TYR A 485 -11.51 11.17 -9.07
CA TYR A 485 -12.54 10.16 -9.27
C TYR A 485 -11.91 8.79 -9.43
N ILE A 486 -10.87 8.71 -10.26
CA ILE A 486 -10.18 7.46 -10.57
C ILE A 486 -8.86 7.40 -9.80
N HIS A 487 -8.61 6.22 -9.23
CA HIS A 487 -7.29 5.77 -8.90
C HIS A 487 -6.82 4.82 -10.02
N SER A 488 -5.87 5.27 -10.85
CA SER A 488 -5.26 4.47 -11.91
C SER A 488 -3.98 3.86 -11.45
N VAL A 489 -3.80 2.55 -11.70
CA VAL A 489 -2.63 1.79 -11.28
C VAL A 489 -2.13 0.91 -12.41
N ILE A 490 -0.81 0.84 -12.59
CA ILE A 490 -0.12 0.01 -13.59
C ILE A 490 1.03 -0.72 -12.91
N GLY A 491 1.29 -1.98 -13.31
CA GLY A 491 2.39 -2.78 -12.84
C GLY A 491 3.43 -3.12 -13.88
N ALA A 492 4.61 -3.49 -13.36
CA ALA A 492 5.67 -4.11 -14.10
C ALA A 492 6.29 -5.23 -13.25
N SER A 493 6.44 -6.41 -13.82
CA SER A 493 6.92 -7.61 -13.13
C SER A 493 8.08 -8.26 -13.90
N TRP A 494 8.88 -9.04 -13.19
CA TRP A 494 10.03 -9.76 -13.75
C TRP A 494 10.26 -11.07 -13.02
N ASN A 495 11.03 -11.97 -13.65
CA ASN A 495 11.42 -13.21 -13.00
C ASN A 495 12.44 -12.94 -11.87
N PRO A 496 12.34 -13.66 -10.74
CA PRO A 496 13.32 -13.56 -9.67
C PRO A 496 14.76 -13.70 -10.15
N LEU A 497 15.68 -12.92 -9.56
CA LEU A 497 17.10 -12.88 -9.86
C LEU A 497 17.48 -12.41 -11.30
N ASP A 498 16.51 -11.95 -12.10
CA ASP A 498 16.78 -11.35 -13.41
C ASP A 498 16.92 -9.83 -13.29
N SER A 499 18.10 -9.37 -12.89
CA SER A 499 18.38 -7.94 -12.68
C SER A 499 18.33 -7.11 -13.97
N ALA A 500 18.54 -7.72 -15.13
CA ALA A 500 18.45 -7.02 -16.42
C ALA A 500 16.99 -6.76 -16.79
N GLU A 501 16.12 -7.75 -16.63
CA GLU A 501 14.67 -7.58 -16.84
C GLU A 501 14.08 -6.68 -15.76
N GLU A 502 14.51 -6.78 -14.49
CA GLU A 502 14.12 -5.85 -13.42
C GLU A 502 14.37 -4.38 -13.84
N ALA A 503 15.61 -4.06 -14.24
CA ALA A 503 15.96 -2.70 -14.64
C ALA A 503 15.14 -2.21 -15.83
N LYS A 504 14.91 -3.07 -16.82
CA LYS A 504 14.09 -2.78 -18.00
C LYS A 504 12.62 -2.53 -17.63
N GLN A 505 12.02 -3.38 -16.80
CA GLN A 505 10.62 -3.25 -16.39
C GLN A 505 10.40 -2.01 -15.54
N LYS A 506 11.32 -1.68 -14.63
CA LYS A 506 11.28 -0.44 -13.84
C LYS A 506 11.36 0.80 -14.73
N ALA A 507 12.24 0.80 -15.74
CA ALA A 507 12.35 1.90 -16.70
C ALA A 507 11.07 2.04 -17.54
N LEU A 508 10.49 0.95 -18.05
CA LEU A 508 9.23 0.98 -18.78
C LEU A 508 8.08 1.54 -17.92
N LEU A 509 8.02 1.12 -16.66
CA LEU A 509 7.01 1.63 -15.73
C LEU A 509 7.12 3.15 -15.56
N THR A 510 8.33 3.64 -15.27
CA THR A 510 8.57 5.07 -14.96
C THR A 510 8.43 5.96 -16.19
N ASP A 511 9.12 5.57 -17.28
CA ASP A 511 9.37 6.45 -18.42
C ASP A 511 8.29 6.34 -19.51
N VAL A 512 7.46 5.28 -19.46
CA VAL A 512 6.42 5.03 -20.46
C VAL A 512 5.02 4.98 -19.80
N TYR A 513 4.79 4.02 -18.90
CA TYR A 513 3.43 3.74 -18.44
C TYR A 513 2.90 4.82 -17.49
N VAL A 514 3.64 5.10 -16.40
CA VAL A 514 3.26 6.15 -15.44
C VAL A 514 3.41 7.53 -16.08
N GLU A 515 4.41 7.71 -16.95
CA GLU A 515 4.60 8.95 -17.69
C GLU A 515 3.41 9.27 -18.61
N GLY A 516 2.76 8.25 -19.19
CA GLY A 516 1.51 8.42 -19.93
C GLY A 516 0.41 9.07 -19.07
N LEU A 517 0.23 8.58 -17.85
CA LEU A 517 -0.72 9.16 -16.89
C LEU A 517 -0.26 10.52 -16.36
N ARG A 518 1.05 10.71 -16.12
CA ARG A 518 1.62 11.97 -15.62
C ARG A 518 1.42 13.11 -16.62
N LYS A 519 1.64 12.86 -17.91
CA LYS A 519 1.39 13.85 -18.98
C LYS A 519 -0.08 14.23 -19.10
N MET A 520 -0.98 13.29 -18.86
CA MET A 520 -2.42 13.50 -18.90
C MET A 520 -2.91 14.30 -17.67
N ALA A 521 -2.30 14.07 -16.50
CA ALA A 521 -2.68 14.67 -15.22
C ALA A 521 -1.43 15.19 -14.45
N PRO A 522 -0.76 16.25 -14.95
CA PRO A 522 0.53 16.70 -14.43
C PRO A 522 0.46 17.22 -12.98
N ASP A 523 -0.65 17.85 -12.59
CA ASP A 523 -0.85 18.40 -11.25
C ASP A 523 -1.50 17.41 -10.27
N SER A 524 -1.48 16.12 -10.61
CA SER A 524 -2.10 15.07 -9.82
C SER A 524 -1.09 14.44 -8.85
N GLY A 525 -1.64 13.65 -7.90
CA GLY A 525 -0.86 12.83 -6.98
C GLY A 525 -0.94 11.34 -7.31
N ALA A 526 -0.28 10.56 -6.46
CA ALA A 526 -0.30 9.10 -6.45
C ALA A 526 -0.73 8.60 -5.06
N TYR A 527 -1.13 7.33 -4.97
CA TYR A 527 -1.44 6.70 -3.69
C TYR A 527 -0.27 5.87 -3.19
N MET A 528 0.21 6.18 -2.00
CA MET A 528 1.43 5.60 -1.47
C MET A 528 1.33 4.15 -0.95
N ASN A 529 0.12 3.64 -0.70
CA ASN A 529 -0.05 2.26 -0.21
C ASN A 529 -0.47 1.29 -1.30
N GLU A 530 -0.75 1.78 -2.50
CA GLU A 530 -1.51 1.00 -3.43
C GLU A 530 -0.75 -0.13 -4.08
N ALA A 531 -1.57 -1.05 -4.52
CA ALA A 531 -2.88 -1.63 -4.25
C ALA A 531 -2.95 -3.03 -4.80
N SER A 532 -3.52 -3.84 -4.00
CA SER A 532 -3.97 -5.16 -4.40
C SER A 532 -5.28 -5.07 -5.18
N LEU A 533 -5.38 -5.84 -6.27
CA LEU A 533 -6.63 -6.08 -6.95
C LEU A 533 -7.48 -7.03 -6.12
N PRO A 534 -8.80 -6.80 -5.94
CA PRO A 534 -9.68 -7.87 -5.53
C PRO A 534 -9.66 -8.94 -6.63
N SER A 535 -9.12 -10.11 -6.33
CA SER A 535 -8.97 -11.23 -7.26
C SER A 535 -10.30 -11.70 -7.91
N HIS A 536 -11.42 -11.15 -7.51
CA HIS A 536 -12.75 -11.62 -7.81
C HIS A 536 -13.63 -10.74 -8.69
N ALA A 537 -13.29 -9.47 -8.89
CA ALA A 537 -13.75 -8.80 -10.11
C ALA A 537 -13.27 -9.59 -11.34
N LEU A 538 -12.19 -10.36 -11.15
CA LEU A 538 -11.59 -11.29 -12.10
C LEU A 538 -12.14 -12.73 -12.04
N LYS A 539 -13.09 -13.07 -11.15
CA LYS A 539 -13.74 -14.39 -11.18
C LYS A 539 -14.51 -14.63 -12.48
N TYR A 540 -14.89 -13.54 -13.14
CA TYR A 540 -15.36 -13.53 -14.52
C TYR A 540 -14.23 -13.24 -15.53
N ILE A 541 -13.03 -12.85 -15.04
CA ILE A 541 -11.82 -12.61 -15.81
C ILE A 541 -10.68 -13.31 -15.06
N ARG A 542 -10.65 -14.66 -15.10
CA ARG A 542 -9.50 -15.42 -14.61
C ARG A 542 -8.31 -15.25 -15.56
N LEU A 543 -7.77 -14.05 -15.59
CA LEU A 543 -6.42 -13.83 -16.06
C LEU A 543 -5.48 -14.20 -14.92
N LYS A 544 -4.43 -14.96 -15.17
CA LYS A 544 -3.21 -14.92 -14.35
C LYS A 544 -2.64 -13.52 -14.54
N LEU A 545 -3.19 -12.59 -13.79
CA LEU A 545 -2.77 -11.20 -13.78
C LEU A 545 -1.82 -11.03 -12.62
N THR A 546 -0.63 -10.69 -12.96
CA THR A 546 0.37 -10.23 -12.03
C THR A 546 -0.16 -8.97 -11.35
N ILE A 547 -0.21 -9.01 -10.05
CA ILE A 547 -0.76 -7.96 -9.19
C ILE A 547 0.29 -6.85 -9.02
N VAL A 548 -0.11 -5.67 -8.83
CA VAL A 548 0.41 -4.35 -9.16
C VAL A 548 0.85 -3.52 -7.93
N GLN A 549 2.02 -2.82 -7.90
CA GLN A 549 2.65 -2.16 -6.73
C GLN A 549 2.97 -0.65 -6.86
N ALA A 550 3.07 0.09 -5.73
CA ALA A 550 3.59 1.45 -5.68
C ALA A 550 5.10 1.51 -6.01
N TYR A 551 5.56 2.59 -6.66
CA TYR A 551 6.93 2.70 -7.17
C TYR A 551 7.82 3.47 -6.17
N PRO A 552 8.85 2.85 -5.58
CA PRO A 552 9.69 3.50 -4.57
C PRO A 552 10.58 4.60 -5.14
N ASP A 553 10.92 4.51 -6.43
CA ASP A 553 11.76 5.49 -7.12
C ASP A 553 10.90 6.51 -7.91
N GLU A 554 9.67 6.81 -7.45
CA GLU A 554 8.82 7.85 -8.05
C GLU A 554 9.56 9.18 -8.07
N PRO A 555 9.78 9.78 -9.24
CA PRO A 555 10.34 11.12 -9.31
C PRO A 555 9.44 12.11 -8.56
N ASP A 556 10.04 13.01 -7.77
CA ASP A 556 9.30 13.96 -6.93
C ASP A 556 8.26 13.28 -6.00
N PHE A 557 8.67 12.17 -5.37
CA PHE A 557 7.79 11.37 -4.50
C PHE A 557 7.13 12.19 -3.39
N GLN A 558 7.78 13.25 -2.90
CA GLN A 558 7.25 14.16 -1.89
C GLN A 558 5.94 14.78 -2.36
N HIS A 559 5.95 15.34 -3.57
CA HIS A 559 4.75 15.91 -4.18
C HIS A 559 3.75 14.81 -4.60
N ALA A 560 4.24 13.74 -5.24
CA ALA A 560 3.39 12.66 -5.73
C ALA A 560 2.58 12.01 -4.60
N PHE A 561 3.16 11.76 -3.42
CA PHE A 561 2.47 11.08 -2.33
C PHE A 561 1.78 11.99 -1.32
N TRP A 562 2.24 13.23 -1.13
CA TRP A 562 1.69 14.12 -0.09
C TRP A 562 1.30 15.53 -0.59
N GLY A 563 1.71 15.92 -1.80
CA GLY A 563 1.42 17.25 -2.33
C GLY A 563 1.89 18.36 -1.37
N GLU A 564 1.08 19.37 -1.20
CA GLU A 564 1.35 20.50 -0.29
C GLU A 564 1.43 20.13 1.21
N ASN A 565 1.03 18.91 1.59
CA ASN A 565 1.11 18.46 2.98
C ASN A 565 2.54 18.08 3.39
N TYR A 566 3.47 17.87 2.44
CA TYR A 566 4.81 17.35 2.74
C TYR A 566 5.58 18.21 3.73
N GLU A 567 5.61 19.52 3.56
CA GLU A 567 6.36 20.44 4.43
C GLU A 567 5.87 20.38 5.90
N ARG A 568 4.55 20.33 6.10
CA ARG A 568 4.01 20.18 7.45
C ARG A 568 4.33 18.81 8.05
N LEU A 569 4.25 17.75 7.25
CA LEU A 569 4.64 16.40 7.66
C LEU A 569 6.11 16.36 8.07
N LEU A 570 7.00 16.97 7.27
CA LEU A 570 8.43 17.04 7.56
C LEU A 570 8.73 17.79 8.87
N ALA A 571 8.02 18.90 9.12
CA ALA A 571 8.15 19.65 10.37
C ALA A 571 7.72 18.81 11.60
N ILE A 572 6.63 18.04 11.46
CA ILE A 572 6.17 17.12 12.52
C ILE A 572 7.19 15.99 12.70
N LYS A 573 7.68 15.39 11.61
CA LYS A 573 8.70 14.32 11.64
C LYS A 573 9.95 14.75 12.41
N LYS A 574 10.53 15.89 12.06
CA LYS A 574 11.71 16.44 12.74
C LYS A 574 11.50 16.67 14.24
N LYS A 575 10.26 17.00 14.64
CA LYS A 575 9.92 17.23 16.04
C LYS A 575 9.75 15.93 16.82
N VAL A 576 9.09 14.90 16.24
CA VAL A 576 8.74 13.68 16.95
C VAL A 576 9.77 12.57 16.81
N ASP A 577 10.61 12.62 15.77
CA ASP A 577 11.66 11.65 15.50
C ASP A 577 12.98 12.33 15.06
N PRO A 578 13.60 13.15 15.93
CA PRO A 578 14.85 13.85 15.59
C PRO A 578 16.06 12.92 15.40
N GLN A 579 15.94 11.64 15.77
CA GLN A 579 16.99 10.63 15.63
C GLN A 579 16.77 9.69 14.43
N ASP A 580 15.72 9.88 13.67
CA ASP A 580 15.33 9.02 12.54
C ASP A 580 15.29 7.53 12.94
N VAL A 581 14.61 7.24 14.06
CA VAL A 581 14.40 5.88 14.58
C VAL A 581 13.54 5.09 13.59
N LEU A 582 12.44 5.72 13.14
CA LEU A 582 11.54 5.20 12.11
C LEU A 582 11.95 5.78 10.75
N TRP A 583 12.84 5.10 10.07
CA TRP A 583 13.27 5.47 8.72
C TRP A 583 12.85 4.42 7.69
N CYS A 584 12.30 4.87 6.59
CA CYS A 584 11.97 4.05 5.44
C CYS A 584 12.15 4.85 4.13
N HIS A 585 12.09 4.19 2.97
CA HIS A 585 12.13 4.83 1.67
C HIS A 585 11.06 4.23 0.75
N PRO A 586 10.22 5.09 0.13
CA PRO A 586 10.08 6.53 0.33
C PRO A 586 9.21 6.83 1.56
N CYS A 587 9.69 7.73 2.41
CA CYS A 587 8.96 8.19 3.60
C CYS A 587 9.27 9.66 3.86
N VAL A 588 8.45 10.33 4.66
CA VAL A 588 8.69 11.73 5.00
C VAL A 588 10.00 11.87 5.78
N GLY A 589 10.91 12.70 5.25
CA GLY A 589 12.20 13.02 5.90
C GLY A 589 13.29 11.97 5.70
N ASN A 590 13.15 11.07 4.70
CA ASN A 590 14.14 10.03 4.43
C ASN A 590 15.42 10.55 3.75
N GLU A 591 15.43 11.76 3.23
CA GLU A 591 16.48 12.32 2.38
C GLU A 591 17.82 12.51 3.09
N GLY A 592 17.79 12.61 4.43
CA GLY A 592 19.00 12.74 5.26
C GLY A 592 19.84 11.48 5.40
N TRP A 593 19.39 10.37 4.80
CA TRP A 593 20.03 9.06 4.89
C TRP A 593 20.16 8.40 3.51
N GLU A 594 21.12 7.51 3.37
CA GLU A 594 21.35 6.72 2.17
C GLU A 594 21.79 5.30 2.51
N LEU A 595 21.63 4.39 1.56
CA LEU A 595 22.12 3.02 1.66
C LEU A 595 23.50 2.91 1.01
N VAL A 596 24.55 2.71 1.82
CA VAL A 596 25.91 2.46 1.35
C VAL A 596 26.24 0.99 1.61
N ASP A 597 26.44 0.21 0.57
CA ASP A 597 26.69 -1.24 0.64
C ASP A 597 25.63 -2.00 1.49
N GLY A 598 24.36 -1.58 1.37
CA GLY A 598 23.24 -2.14 2.12
C GLY A 598 23.24 -1.77 3.61
N VAL A 599 23.99 -0.73 4.00
CA VAL A 599 24.00 -0.16 5.33
C VAL A 599 23.37 1.24 5.30
N LEU A 600 22.48 1.52 6.22
CA LEU A 600 21.84 2.81 6.33
C LEU A 600 22.75 3.81 7.03
N CYS A 601 23.23 4.82 6.30
CA CYS A 601 24.16 5.84 6.76
C CYS A 601 23.57 7.24 6.62
N LYS A 602 23.88 8.14 7.55
CA LYS A 602 23.48 9.55 7.48
C LYS A 602 24.36 10.26 6.45
N LYS A 603 23.72 11.04 5.54
CA LYS A 603 24.41 11.88 4.56
C LYS A 603 25.20 13.01 5.20
#